data_18592eeeeb32809c4c54be0abd42c9fc
#
_entry.id   18592eeeeb32809c4c54be0abd42c9fc
#
_cell.length_a   1.000
_cell.length_b   1.000
_cell.length_c   1.000
_cell.angle_alpha   90.00
_cell.angle_beta   90.00
_cell.angle_gamma   90.00
#
_symmetry.space_group_name_H-M   'P 1'
#
loop_
_entity.id
_entity.type
_entity.pdbx_description
1 polymer ?
#
loop_
_entity_poly.entity_id
_entity_poly.type
_entity_poly.pdbx_seq_one_letter_code
_entity_poly.pdbx_strand_id
1 'polypeptide(L)'
;MKRELLYIILFCALLSPQAEGVQLKLGDKDIKEAIYYGSHRKELSHPELLKAWRIDLGYGVGSATLITPYASLIILAKESALTSREPTEQEIRKELEEKSGQISFGCGLYGEEIDFAPNCKAVLEYKDEKRGPTHTSLPPSASYTKSYPASPRFWALCFFRFPMTGIGADDKVTLVLTDAKGKELRFPFDLSQLR
;
A
#
# COMPACT_ATOMS: atom_id res chain seq x y z
N MET A 1 -6.61 -35.37 43.03
CA MET A 1 -5.97 -35.24 41.72
C MET A 1 -6.92 -34.58 40.70
N LYS A 2 -7.45 -33.38 40.91
CA LYS A 2 -8.32 -32.67 39.96
C LYS A 2 -8.11 -31.11 39.95
N ARG A 3 -7.00 -30.60 40.48
CA ARG A 3 -6.74 -29.16 40.57
C ARG A 3 -5.57 -28.66 39.70
N GLU A 4 -4.76 -29.53 39.13
CA GLU A 4 -3.58 -29.14 38.35
C GLU A 4 -3.88 -28.96 36.85
N LEU A 5 -5.04 -29.41 36.35
CA LEU A 5 -5.36 -29.33 34.92
C LEU A 5 -5.96 -27.98 34.48
N LEU A 6 -6.31 -27.12 35.44
CA LEU A 6 -7.00 -25.83 35.16
C LEU A 6 -6.01 -24.67 34.86
N TYR A 7 -4.73 -24.83 35.19
CA TYR A 7 -3.73 -23.77 35.01
C TYR A 7 -3.04 -23.77 33.63
N ILE A 8 -3.12 -24.86 32.89
CA ILE A 8 -2.46 -24.97 31.58
C ILE A 8 -3.29 -24.31 30.45
N ILE A 9 -4.59 -24.20 30.62
CA ILE A 9 -5.49 -23.61 29.58
C ILE A 9 -5.48 -22.07 29.61
N LEU A 10 -5.10 -21.45 30.74
CA LEU A 10 -5.14 -19.99 30.90
C LEU A 10 -3.90 -19.27 30.35
N PHE A 11 -2.82 -19.98 29.98
CA PHE A 11 -1.58 -19.35 29.53
C PHE A 11 -1.42 -19.27 28.00
N CYS A 12 -2.29 -19.93 27.24
CA CYS A 12 -2.25 -19.85 25.75
C CYS A 12 -3.05 -18.70 25.13
N ALA A 13 -3.77 -17.89 25.93
CA ALA A 13 -4.66 -16.85 25.41
C ALA A 13 -4.04 -15.46 25.27
N LEU A 14 -2.73 -15.29 25.51
CA LEU A 14 -2.08 -13.97 25.54
C LEU A 14 -1.02 -13.74 24.44
N LEU A 15 -0.97 -14.59 23.42
CA LEU A 15 -0.14 -14.33 22.24
C LEU A 15 -1.02 -14.01 21.03
N SER A 16 -1.90 -13.02 21.17
CA SER A 16 -2.39 -12.31 19.99
C SER A 16 -1.20 -11.52 19.47
N PRO A 17 -0.77 -11.69 18.21
CA PRO A 17 0.19 -10.76 17.62
C PRO A 17 -0.49 -9.39 17.68
N GLN A 18 0.04 -8.49 18.50
CA GLN A 18 -0.35 -7.08 18.43
C GLN A 18 0.00 -6.64 17.00
N ALA A 19 -1.01 -6.22 16.25
CA ALA A 19 -0.78 -5.49 15.01
C ALA A 19 -0.03 -4.21 15.42
N GLU A 20 1.29 -4.21 15.24
CA GLU A 20 2.07 -2.99 15.38
C GLU A 20 1.61 -2.09 14.24
N GLY A 21 1.03 -0.92 14.56
CA GLY A 21 0.58 0.06 13.55
C GLY A 21 1.69 0.44 12.58
N VAL A 22 1.37 1.18 11.52
CA VAL A 22 2.32 1.57 10.47
C VAL A 22 3.62 2.08 11.09
N GLN A 23 4.70 1.30 10.92
CA GLN A 23 6.02 1.68 11.39
C GLN A 23 6.59 2.76 10.46
N LEU A 24 6.63 3.99 10.95
CA LEU A 24 7.21 5.13 10.24
C LEU A 24 8.74 5.12 10.26
N LYS A 25 9.32 4.38 11.22
CA LYS A 25 10.76 4.11 11.34
C LYS A 25 10.96 2.63 11.57
N LEU A 26 11.59 1.97 10.62
CA LEU A 26 11.89 0.54 10.70
C LEU A 26 13.17 0.31 11.49
N GLY A 27 13.15 -0.67 12.40
CA GLY A 27 14.34 -1.22 13.00
C GLY A 27 15.02 -2.26 12.10
N ASP A 28 16.25 -2.66 12.44
CA ASP A 28 17.00 -3.66 11.66
C ASP A 28 16.26 -4.99 11.50
N LYS A 29 15.47 -5.37 12.50
CA LYS A 29 14.63 -6.57 12.45
C LYS A 29 13.55 -6.46 11.37
N ASP A 30 12.86 -5.32 11.32
CA ASP A 30 11.79 -5.08 10.36
C ASP A 30 12.31 -5.02 8.93
N ILE A 31 13.48 -4.39 8.74
CA ILE A 31 14.16 -4.34 7.45
C ILE A 31 14.47 -5.77 6.97
N LYS A 32 15.08 -6.60 7.82
CA LYS A 32 15.39 -8.00 7.49
C LYS A 32 14.15 -8.81 7.16
N GLU A 33 13.08 -8.64 7.93
CA GLU A 33 11.81 -9.33 7.69
C GLU A 33 11.17 -8.91 6.37
N ALA A 34 11.16 -7.60 6.05
CA ALA A 34 10.63 -7.09 4.78
C ALA A 34 11.40 -7.66 3.58
N ILE A 35 12.74 -7.64 3.66
CA ILE A 35 13.62 -8.19 2.61
C ILE A 35 13.38 -9.70 2.44
N TYR A 36 13.34 -10.44 3.54
CA TYR A 36 13.03 -11.88 3.50
C TYR A 36 11.66 -12.14 2.88
N TYR A 37 10.62 -11.40 3.31
CA TYR A 37 9.26 -11.58 2.82
C TYR A 37 9.14 -11.34 1.32
N GLY A 38 9.74 -10.26 0.82
CA GLY A 38 9.69 -9.89 -0.60
C GLY A 38 10.48 -10.86 -1.48
N SER A 39 11.70 -11.23 -1.08
CA SER A 39 12.57 -12.10 -1.87
C SER A 39 12.03 -13.52 -2.01
N HIS A 40 11.41 -14.08 -0.95
CA HIS A 40 10.84 -15.43 -0.95
C HIS A 40 9.45 -15.53 -1.61
N ARG A 41 8.87 -14.41 -2.03
CA ARG A 41 7.55 -14.35 -2.70
C ARG A 41 7.62 -13.62 -4.05
N LYS A 42 8.77 -13.66 -4.70
CA LYS A 42 9.01 -12.98 -5.97
C LYS A 42 8.04 -13.40 -7.08
N GLU A 43 7.49 -14.60 -7.00
CA GLU A 43 6.52 -15.12 -7.98
C GLU A 43 5.12 -14.50 -7.85
N LEU A 44 4.77 -13.93 -6.69
CA LEU A 44 3.49 -13.28 -6.52
C LEU A 44 3.43 -11.97 -7.32
N SER A 45 2.28 -11.63 -7.87
CA SER A 45 2.05 -10.28 -8.40
C SER A 45 2.10 -9.23 -7.28
N HIS A 46 2.35 -7.95 -7.61
CA HIS A 46 2.33 -6.88 -6.60
C HIS A 46 1.00 -6.78 -5.82
N PRO A 47 -0.19 -6.89 -6.46
CA PRO A 47 -1.46 -6.91 -5.73
C PRO A 47 -1.59 -8.07 -4.72
N GLU A 48 -1.08 -9.25 -5.05
CA GLU A 48 -1.10 -10.41 -4.16
C GLU A 48 -0.09 -10.25 -3.01
N LEU A 49 1.13 -9.80 -3.34
CA LEU A 49 2.21 -9.58 -2.39
C LEU A 49 1.82 -8.53 -1.33
N LEU A 50 1.15 -7.46 -1.76
CA LEU A 50 0.75 -6.33 -0.92
C LEU A 50 -0.74 -6.37 -0.52
N LYS A 51 -1.35 -7.54 -0.51
CA LYS A 51 -2.79 -7.69 -0.23
C LYS A 51 -3.20 -7.06 1.11
N ALA A 52 -2.34 -7.13 2.14
CA ALA A 52 -2.63 -6.56 3.45
C ALA A 52 -2.71 -5.02 3.44
N TRP A 53 -2.04 -4.36 2.50
CA TRP A 53 -2.01 -2.89 2.34
C TRP A 53 -2.94 -2.39 1.24
N ARG A 54 -3.77 -3.28 0.67
CA ARG A 54 -4.57 -2.97 -0.51
C ARG A 54 -6.06 -3.00 -0.20
N ILE A 55 -6.77 -1.98 -0.66
CA ILE A 55 -8.22 -1.97 -0.76
C ILE A 55 -8.57 -2.09 -2.25
N ASP A 56 -9.35 -3.11 -2.58
CA ASP A 56 -9.80 -3.37 -3.95
C ASP A 56 -11.33 -3.29 -4.00
N LEU A 57 -11.84 -2.34 -4.76
CA LEU A 57 -13.29 -2.13 -4.96
C LEU A 57 -13.85 -2.99 -6.10
N GLY A 58 -12.99 -3.81 -6.72
CA GLY A 58 -13.35 -4.71 -7.80
C GLY A 58 -12.96 -4.21 -9.19
N TYR A 59 -13.01 -5.15 -10.13
CA TYR A 59 -12.69 -4.90 -11.53
C TYR A 59 -13.62 -3.84 -12.14
N GLY A 60 -13.04 -2.88 -12.84
CA GLY A 60 -13.77 -1.77 -13.44
C GLY A 60 -14.13 -0.64 -12.47
N VAL A 61 -13.86 -0.80 -11.18
CA VAL A 61 -14.09 0.24 -10.15
C VAL A 61 -12.78 0.92 -9.79
N GLY A 62 -11.86 0.20 -9.18
CA GLY A 62 -10.56 0.74 -8.80
C GLY A 62 -9.99 0.09 -7.55
N SER A 63 -8.73 0.42 -7.28
CA SER A 63 -8.03 -0.07 -6.10
C SER A 63 -6.99 0.94 -5.62
N ALA A 64 -6.67 0.88 -4.34
CA ALA A 64 -5.58 1.64 -3.75
C ALA A 64 -4.73 0.75 -2.86
N THR A 65 -3.41 0.86 -2.99
CA THR A 65 -2.43 0.17 -2.15
C THR A 65 -1.64 1.23 -1.41
N LEU A 66 -1.68 1.20 -0.08
CA LEU A 66 -0.84 2.03 0.76
C LEU A 66 0.59 1.47 0.73
N ILE A 67 1.55 2.32 0.40
CA ILE A 67 2.98 1.97 0.33
C ILE A 67 3.67 2.57 1.55
N THR A 68 3.75 1.78 2.62
CA THR A 68 4.52 2.09 3.83
C THR A 68 6.02 1.88 3.58
N PRO A 69 6.92 2.38 4.43
CA PRO A 69 8.35 2.04 4.35
C PRO A 69 8.60 0.52 4.35
N TYR A 70 7.84 -0.25 5.13
CA TYR A 70 7.91 -1.71 5.16
C TYR A 70 7.47 -2.33 3.83
N ALA A 71 6.31 -1.91 3.29
CA ALA A 71 5.81 -2.38 2.01
C ALA A 71 6.74 -2.02 0.84
N SER A 72 7.40 -0.85 0.89
CA SER A 72 8.36 -0.45 -0.15
C SER A 72 9.61 -1.34 -0.15
N LEU A 73 10.11 -1.75 1.02
CA LEU A 73 11.21 -2.71 1.10
C LEU A 73 10.83 -4.11 0.61
N ILE A 74 9.58 -4.54 0.82
CA ILE A 74 9.07 -5.79 0.24
C ILE A 74 9.12 -5.73 -1.29
N ILE A 75 8.70 -4.61 -1.88
CA ILE A 75 8.76 -4.40 -3.34
C ILE A 75 10.22 -4.43 -3.82
N LEU A 76 11.11 -3.66 -3.17
CA LEU A 76 12.52 -3.61 -3.51
C LEU A 76 13.17 -5.00 -3.47
N ALA A 77 12.89 -5.78 -2.42
CA ALA A 77 13.42 -7.13 -2.26
C ALA A 77 12.92 -8.09 -3.36
N LYS A 78 11.62 -8.02 -3.69
CA LYS A 78 11.04 -8.78 -4.80
C LYS A 78 11.71 -8.46 -6.12
N GLU A 79 11.82 -7.18 -6.47
CA GLU A 79 12.43 -6.73 -7.73
C GLU A 79 13.92 -7.17 -7.82
N SER A 80 14.66 -7.05 -6.71
CA SER A 80 16.04 -7.54 -6.64
C SER A 80 16.12 -9.05 -6.85
N ALA A 81 15.23 -9.83 -6.21
CA ALA A 81 15.20 -11.29 -6.32
C ALA A 81 14.81 -11.79 -7.73
N LEU A 82 14.03 -11.02 -8.50
CA LEU A 82 13.75 -11.32 -9.92
C LEU A 82 15.02 -11.27 -10.79
N THR A 83 16.00 -10.48 -10.38
CA THR A 83 17.33 -10.41 -11.01
C THR A 83 18.39 -11.23 -10.28
N SER A 84 17.95 -12.19 -9.43
CA SER A 84 18.81 -13.13 -8.69
C SER A 84 19.86 -12.45 -7.78
N ARG A 85 19.51 -11.32 -7.18
CA ARG A 85 20.33 -10.59 -6.22
C ARG A 85 19.55 -10.18 -4.97
N GLU A 86 20.25 -9.75 -3.95
CA GLU A 86 19.68 -9.05 -2.81
C GLU A 86 19.82 -7.53 -2.97
N PRO A 87 18.92 -6.72 -2.39
CA PRO A 87 19.10 -5.27 -2.36
C PRO A 87 20.32 -4.91 -1.52
N THR A 88 21.09 -3.94 -1.99
CA THR A 88 22.24 -3.41 -1.27
C THR A 88 21.81 -2.49 -0.12
N GLU A 89 22.67 -2.30 0.87
CA GLU A 89 22.40 -1.34 1.97
C GLU A 89 22.15 0.08 1.46
N GLN A 90 22.80 0.47 0.37
CA GLN A 90 22.59 1.79 -0.24
C GLN A 90 21.19 1.90 -0.85
N GLU A 91 20.70 0.87 -1.54
CA GLU A 91 19.35 0.84 -2.11
C GLU A 91 18.28 0.86 -1.00
N ILE A 92 18.48 0.09 0.08
CA ILE A 92 17.60 0.07 1.25
C ILE A 92 17.52 1.47 1.88
N ARG A 93 18.68 2.09 2.13
CA ARG A 93 18.74 3.43 2.73
C ARG A 93 18.05 4.47 1.86
N LYS A 94 18.33 4.47 0.57
CA LYS A 94 17.71 5.38 -0.40
C LYS A 94 16.19 5.23 -0.41
N GLU A 95 15.67 3.99 -0.45
CA GLU A 95 14.23 3.72 -0.44
C GLU A 95 13.56 4.25 0.84
N LEU A 96 14.19 4.05 2.00
CA LEU A 96 13.66 4.55 3.27
C LEU A 96 13.70 6.08 3.38
N GLU A 97 14.75 6.71 2.88
CA GLU A 97 14.87 8.18 2.82
C GLU A 97 13.78 8.79 1.92
N GLU A 98 13.53 8.22 0.75
CA GLU A 98 12.49 8.66 -0.19
C GLU A 98 11.06 8.53 0.37
N LYS A 99 10.83 7.62 1.29
CA LYS A 99 9.52 7.43 1.95
C LYS A 99 9.38 8.21 3.27
N SER A 100 10.46 8.79 3.77
CA SER A 100 10.45 9.49 5.05
C SER A 100 9.50 10.69 5.05
N GLY A 101 8.65 10.79 6.08
CA GLY A 101 7.70 11.90 6.25
C GLY A 101 6.58 11.97 5.21
N GLN A 102 6.39 10.91 4.42
CA GLN A 102 5.38 10.84 3.37
C GLN A 102 4.56 9.57 3.46
N ILE A 103 3.29 9.65 3.07
CA ILE A 103 2.42 8.51 2.83
C ILE A 103 2.17 8.39 1.32
N SER A 104 2.37 7.22 0.77
CA SER A 104 2.30 6.98 -0.68
C SER A 104 1.22 5.96 -1.02
N PHE A 105 0.56 6.16 -2.15
CA PHE A 105 -0.45 5.24 -2.65
C PHE A 105 -0.19 4.90 -4.11
N GLY A 106 -0.27 3.60 -4.44
CA GLY A 106 -0.37 3.09 -5.80
C GLY A 106 -1.83 2.75 -6.11
N CYS A 107 -2.41 3.41 -7.10
CA CYS A 107 -3.84 3.35 -7.39
C CYS A 107 -4.09 2.79 -8.78
N GLY A 108 -4.80 1.67 -8.88
CA GLY A 108 -5.30 1.11 -10.13
C GLY A 108 -6.65 1.74 -10.48
N LEU A 109 -6.70 2.50 -11.55
CA LEU A 109 -7.90 3.21 -12.00
C LEU A 109 -8.35 2.73 -13.38
N TYR A 110 -9.63 2.88 -13.66
CA TYR A 110 -10.23 2.49 -14.93
C TYR A 110 -10.84 3.70 -15.64
N GLY A 111 -10.82 3.68 -16.98
CA GLY A 111 -11.37 4.74 -17.79
C GLY A 111 -11.85 4.25 -19.16
N GLU A 112 -12.55 5.13 -19.87
CA GLU A 112 -13.09 4.86 -21.19
C GLU A 112 -12.21 5.42 -22.32
N GLU A 113 -11.32 6.38 -21.98
CA GLU A 113 -10.40 7.00 -22.92
C GLU A 113 -8.95 6.63 -22.55
N ILE A 114 -8.09 6.50 -23.55
CA ILE A 114 -6.71 6.07 -23.36
C ILE A 114 -5.87 7.06 -22.53
N ASP A 115 -6.27 8.31 -22.51
CA ASP A 115 -5.63 9.44 -21.84
C ASP A 115 -6.40 9.92 -20.59
N PHE A 116 -7.22 9.05 -19.97
CA PHE A 116 -8.04 9.42 -18.82
C PHE A 116 -7.22 9.73 -17.55
N ALA A 117 -6.08 9.06 -17.37
CA ALA A 117 -5.34 9.06 -16.11
C ALA A 117 -4.82 10.46 -15.70
N PRO A 118 -4.30 11.32 -16.60
CA PRO A 118 -3.89 12.69 -16.26
C PRO A 118 -5.00 13.58 -15.67
N ASN A 119 -6.26 13.24 -15.91
CA ASN A 119 -7.41 13.98 -15.40
C ASN A 119 -7.91 13.50 -14.04
N CYS A 120 -7.30 12.43 -13.48
CA CYS A 120 -7.63 11.92 -12.16
C CYS A 120 -6.99 12.78 -11.07
N LYS A 121 -7.71 12.97 -9.96
CA LYS A 121 -7.26 13.75 -8.81
C LYS A 121 -7.29 12.89 -7.56
N ALA A 122 -6.46 13.25 -6.57
CA ALA A 122 -6.43 12.60 -5.29
C ALA A 122 -6.44 13.63 -4.15
N VAL A 123 -7.11 13.29 -3.06
CA VAL A 123 -7.12 14.03 -1.81
C VAL A 123 -7.00 13.03 -0.67
N LEU A 124 -6.16 13.33 0.31
CA LEU A 124 -6.10 12.57 1.56
C LEU A 124 -6.93 13.29 2.62
N GLU A 125 -7.97 12.62 3.10
CA GLU A 125 -8.77 13.09 4.22
C GLU A 125 -8.20 12.52 5.52
N TYR A 126 -7.91 13.40 6.47
CA TYR A 126 -7.42 13.06 7.79
C TYR A 126 -8.08 13.98 8.82
N LYS A 127 -8.86 13.41 9.76
CA LYS A 127 -9.74 14.18 10.64
C LYS A 127 -10.65 15.10 9.81
N ASP A 128 -10.65 16.38 10.07
CA ASP A 128 -11.45 17.38 9.35
C ASP A 128 -10.66 18.09 8.22
N GLU A 129 -9.44 17.60 7.93
CA GLU A 129 -8.56 18.20 6.92
C GLU A 129 -8.60 17.43 5.61
N LYS A 130 -8.49 18.17 4.50
CA LYS A 130 -8.26 17.64 3.16
C LYS A 130 -6.90 18.10 2.66
N ARG A 131 -6.03 17.14 2.33
CA ARG A 131 -4.66 17.40 1.90
C ARG A 131 -4.50 16.99 0.44
N GLY A 132 -3.95 17.91 -0.37
CA GLY A 132 -3.53 17.59 -1.73
C GLY A 132 -2.22 16.80 -1.74
N PRO A 133 -1.94 16.04 -2.82
CA PRO A 133 -0.67 15.34 -2.96
C PRO A 133 0.49 16.31 -3.18
N THR A 134 1.64 16.00 -2.60
CA THR A 134 2.92 16.70 -2.85
C THR A 134 3.59 16.23 -4.13
N HIS A 135 3.25 15.04 -4.57
CA HIS A 135 3.76 14.45 -5.81
C HIS A 135 2.70 13.55 -6.44
N THR A 136 2.62 13.59 -7.78
CA THR A 136 1.77 12.70 -8.57
C THR A 136 2.58 12.10 -9.71
N SER A 137 2.33 10.82 -10.01
CA SER A 137 2.85 10.16 -11.21
C SER A 137 1.66 9.51 -11.93
N LEU A 138 1.24 10.13 -13.02
CA LEU A 138 0.08 9.76 -13.81
C LEU A 138 0.56 9.41 -15.22
N PRO A 139 0.32 8.17 -15.72
CA PRO A 139 0.75 7.82 -17.06
C PRO A 139 -0.02 8.64 -18.10
N PRO A 140 0.64 9.15 -19.13
CA PRO A 140 -0.02 9.92 -20.20
C PRO A 140 -0.94 9.04 -21.05
N SER A 141 -0.73 7.72 -21.05
CA SER A 141 -1.50 6.74 -21.80
C SER A 141 -1.74 5.50 -20.92
N ALA A 142 -2.97 5.04 -20.88
CA ALA A 142 -3.40 3.87 -20.14
C ALA A 142 -3.29 2.58 -20.98
N SER A 143 -3.27 1.43 -20.30
CA SER A 143 -3.24 0.12 -20.94
C SER A 143 -4.67 -0.39 -21.24
N TYR A 144 -4.82 -1.22 -22.25
CA TYR A 144 -6.07 -1.93 -22.52
C TYR A 144 -6.43 -2.86 -21.37
N THR A 145 -7.71 -2.91 -21.03
CA THR A 145 -8.21 -3.92 -20.09
C THR A 145 -8.52 -5.24 -20.81
N LYS A 146 -8.77 -6.28 -20.04
CA LYS A 146 -9.25 -7.56 -20.59
C LYS A 146 -10.66 -7.48 -21.22
N SER A 147 -11.42 -6.41 -20.93
CA SER A 147 -12.76 -6.20 -21.49
C SER A 147 -12.75 -5.48 -22.84
N TYR A 148 -11.61 -4.88 -23.25
CA TYR A 148 -11.54 -4.11 -24.49
C TYR A 148 -12.08 -4.91 -25.68
N PRO A 149 -12.90 -4.32 -26.56
CA PRO A 149 -13.34 -2.92 -26.63
C PRO A 149 -14.54 -2.55 -25.73
N ALA A 150 -15.08 -3.49 -24.95
CA ALA A 150 -16.14 -3.22 -23.99
C ALA A 150 -15.62 -2.48 -22.75
N SER A 151 -16.53 -1.84 -22.00
CA SER A 151 -16.21 -1.12 -20.75
C SER A 151 -15.88 -2.09 -19.60
N PRO A 152 -14.93 -1.72 -18.73
CA PRO A 152 -14.02 -0.58 -18.86
C PRO A 152 -12.93 -0.87 -19.90
N ARG A 153 -12.67 0.10 -20.78
CA ARG A 153 -11.71 -0.10 -21.88
C ARG A 153 -10.25 -0.01 -21.48
N PHE A 154 -9.94 0.89 -20.53
CA PHE A 154 -8.56 1.21 -20.19
C PHE A 154 -8.32 1.11 -18.69
N TRP A 155 -7.06 0.82 -18.32
CA TRP A 155 -6.56 0.76 -16.94
C TRP A 155 -5.23 1.47 -16.82
N ALA A 156 -5.04 2.19 -15.71
CA ALA A 156 -3.80 2.91 -15.41
C ALA A 156 -3.38 2.70 -13.96
N LEU A 157 -2.06 2.59 -13.72
CA LEU A 157 -1.46 2.64 -12.40
C LEU A 157 -0.98 4.08 -12.13
N CYS A 158 -1.60 4.72 -11.16
CA CYS A 158 -1.34 6.10 -10.75
C CYS A 158 -0.69 6.11 -9.36
N PHE A 159 0.26 7.02 -9.12
CA PHE A 159 0.90 7.17 -7.81
C PHE A 159 0.65 8.57 -7.26
N PHE A 160 0.37 8.62 -5.94
CA PHE A 160 0.15 9.85 -5.21
C PHE A 160 0.93 9.81 -3.90
N ARG A 161 1.62 10.91 -3.55
CA ARG A 161 2.31 11.08 -2.27
C ARG A 161 1.73 12.26 -1.52
N PHE A 162 1.58 12.11 -0.21
CA PHE A 162 1.04 13.14 0.67
C PHE A 162 1.97 13.34 1.86
N PRO A 163 1.99 14.55 2.47
CA PRO A 163 2.75 14.76 3.70
C PRO A 163 2.11 14.01 4.86
N MET A 164 2.93 13.39 5.69
CA MET A 164 2.49 12.70 6.92
C MET A 164 2.38 13.60 8.14
N THR A 165 2.57 14.91 8.00
CA THR A 165 2.55 15.85 9.13
C THR A 165 1.31 15.64 10.01
N GLY A 166 1.51 15.32 11.28
CA GLY A 166 0.44 15.09 12.26
C GLY A 166 -0.34 13.78 12.11
N ILE A 167 0.03 12.91 11.15
CA ILE A 167 -0.55 11.57 11.02
C ILE A 167 0.34 10.59 11.78
N GLY A 168 -0.23 9.91 12.76
CA GLY A 168 0.43 8.88 13.56
C GLY A 168 0.20 7.46 13.04
N ALA A 169 0.91 6.51 13.63
CA ALA A 169 0.83 5.10 13.27
C ALA A 169 -0.55 4.46 13.55
N ASP A 170 -1.31 5.02 14.50
CA ASP A 170 -2.61 4.48 14.92
C ASP A 170 -3.80 5.25 14.34
N ASP A 171 -3.52 6.17 13.43
CA ASP A 171 -4.55 7.02 12.84
C ASP A 171 -5.31 6.32 11.70
N LYS A 172 -6.45 6.89 11.36
CA LYS A 172 -7.24 6.51 10.18
C LYS A 172 -7.18 7.62 9.16
N VAL A 173 -6.96 7.24 7.90
CA VAL A 173 -6.95 8.17 6.78
C VAL A 173 -7.85 7.64 5.67
N THR A 174 -8.44 8.53 4.88
CA THR A 174 -9.20 8.12 3.69
C THR A 174 -8.58 8.75 2.45
N LEU A 175 -8.12 7.92 1.53
CA LEU A 175 -7.76 8.39 0.20
C LEU A 175 -9.05 8.54 -0.63
N VAL A 176 -9.27 9.72 -1.16
CA VAL A 176 -10.38 10.02 -2.08
C VAL A 176 -9.79 10.26 -3.45
N LEU A 177 -10.16 9.43 -4.41
CA LEU A 177 -9.79 9.58 -5.82
C LEU A 177 -10.99 10.09 -6.60
N THR A 178 -10.79 11.11 -7.41
CA THR A 178 -11.80 11.60 -8.35
C THR A 178 -11.36 11.24 -9.75
N ASP A 179 -12.18 10.48 -10.46
CA ASP A 179 -11.91 10.12 -11.85
C ASP A 179 -12.12 11.30 -12.82
N ALA A 180 -11.80 11.08 -14.10
CA ALA A 180 -11.95 12.09 -15.14
C ALA A 180 -13.41 12.57 -15.35
N LYS A 181 -14.41 11.80 -14.88
CA LYS A 181 -15.85 12.12 -14.96
C LYS A 181 -16.39 12.78 -13.68
N GLY A 182 -15.52 12.98 -12.67
CA GLY A 182 -15.90 13.55 -11.37
C GLY A 182 -16.47 12.55 -10.38
N LYS A 183 -16.45 11.24 -10.68
CA LYS A 183 -16.87 10.20 -9.73
C LYS A 183 -15.81 10.00 -8.65
N GLU A 184 -16.24 10.00 -7.40
CA GLU A 184 -15.36 9.74 -6.26
C GLU A 184 -15.29 8.25 -5.91
N LEU A 185 -14.08 7.78 -5.64
CA LEU A 185 -13.77 6.48 -5.05
C LEU A 185 -13.09 6.73 -3.70
N ARG A 186 -13.56 6.04 -2.66
CA ARG A 186 -13.08 6.25 -1.29
C ARG A 186 -12.41 4.99 -0.75
N PHE A 187 -11.22 5.15 -0.20
CA PHE A 187 -10.38 4.07 0.33
C PHE A 187 -9.98 4.39 1.77
N PRO A 188 -10.73 3.89 2.77
CA PRO A 188 -10.43 4.11 4.18
C PRO A 188 -9.31 3.15 4.65
N PHE A 189 -8.20 3.70 5.13
CA PHE A 189 -7.10 2.94 5.72
C PHE A 189 -7.04 3.17 7.22
N ASP A 190 -7.03 2.09 7.99
CA ASP A 190 -6.71 2.09 9.41
C ASP A 190 -5.22 1.76 9.57
N LEU A 191 -4.41 2.77 9.88
CA LEU A 191 -2.96 2.61 9.94
C LEU A 191 -2.51 1.70 11.09
N SER A 192 -3.34 1.56 12.15
CA SER A 192 -3.06 0.65 13.26
C SER A 192 -3.06 -0.83 12.86
N GLN A 193 -3.73 -1.17 11.76
CA GLN A 193 -3.84 -2.55 11.26
C GLN A 193 -2.77 -2.89 10.21
N LEU A 194 -1.92 -1.94 9.87
CA LEU A 194 -0.91 -2.08 8.82
C LEU A 194 0.50 -2.06 9.43
N ARG A 195 1.45 -2.68 8.71
CA ARG A 195 2.86 -2.72 9.11
C ARG A 195 3.74 -1.92 8.17
#